data_c53d5df2abeeedfe68a52052eb7a2489
#
_entry.id   c53d5df2abeeedfe68a52052eb7a2489
#
_cell.length_a   1.000
_cell.length_b   1.000
_cell.length_c   1.000
_cell.angle_alpha   90.00
_cell.angle_beta   90.00
_cell.angle_gamma   90.00
#
_symmetry.space_group_name_H-M   'P 1'
#
loop_
_entity.id
_entity.type
_entity.pdbx_description
1 polymer ?
#
loop_
_entity_poly.entity_id
_entity_poly.type
_entity_poly.pdbx_seq_one_letter_code
_entity_poly.pdbx_strand_id
1 'polypeptide(L)' 'MCRNIKVLANFEPPATHDEIRASALQFVRKLSGTTKPSKANEAAFNQAVDDVTAIAHRLIDSLVTAAPPRNR' A
#
# COMPACT_ATOMS: atom_id res chain seq x y z
N MET A 1 -2.12 -0.45 15.59
CA MET A 1 -1.39 -0.70 14.32
C MET A 1 -2.18 -1.67 13.47
N CYS A 2 -2.21 -1.46 12.17
CA CYS A 2 -2.92 -2.34 11.24
C CYS A 2 -2.08 -3.58 10.93
N ARG A 3 -2.59 -4.77 11.28
CA ARG A 3 -1.87 -6.03 11.06
C ARG A 3 -1.78 -6.43 9.59
N ASN A 4 -2.65 -5.86 8.75
CA ASN A 4 -2.70 -6.20 7.33
C ASN A 4 -1.73 -5.40 6.48
N ILE A 5 -1.12 -4.39 7.06
CA ILE A 5 -0.13 -3.58 6.36
C ILE A 5 1.25 -4.04 6.81
N LYS A 6 1.98 -4.62 5.89
CA LYS A 6 3.30 -5.21 6.14
C LYS A 6 4.41 -4.25 5.76
N VAL A 7 5.59 -4.49 6.30
CA VAL A 7 6.80 -3.86 5.78
C VAL A 7 7.06 -4.43 4.39
N LEU A 8 7.24 -3.55 3.41
CA LEU A 8 7.47 -3.94 2.02
C LEU A 8 8.83 -3.47 1.49
N ALA A 9 9.50 -2.58 2.21
CA ALA A 9 10.76 -2.03 1.75
C ALA A 9 11.92 -2.99 2.00
N ASN A 10 12.91 -2.95 1.12
CA ASN A 10 14.19 -3.66 1.28
C ASN A 10 14.05 -5.18 1.36
N PHE A 11 13.19 -5.73 0.48
CA PHE A 11 13.07 -7.19 0.33
C PHE A 11 13.66 -7.66 -0.98
N GLU A 12 14.09 -8.90 -0.99
CA GLU A 12 14.57 -9.59 -2.18
C GLU A 12 13.79 -10.91 -2.30
N PRO A 13 13.00 -11.11 -3.36
CA PRO A 13 12.75 -10.15 -4.44
C PRO A 13 11.93 -8.95 -3.97
N PRO A 14 11.96 -7.84 -4.74
CA PRO A 14 11.24 -6.62 -4.36
C PRO A 14 9.72 -6.84 -4.26
N ALA A 15 9.06 -5.98 -3.48
CA ALA A 15 7.61 -6.00 -3.38
C ALA A 15 6.97 -5.76 -4.74
N THR A 16 5.92 -6.50 -5.05
CA THR A 16 5.19 -6.34 -6.29
C THR A 16 4.21 -5.17 -6.20
N HIS A 17 3.77 -4.67 -7.34
CA HIS A 17 2.73 -3.65 -7.41
C HIS A 17 1.47 -4.10 -6.66
N ASP A 18 1.07 -5.36 -6.83
CA ASP A 18 -0.12 -5.90 -6.18
C ASP A 18 0.01 -5.93 -4.66
N GLU A 19 1.20 -6.22 -4.13
CA GLU A 19 1.46 -6.17 -2.70
C GLU A 19 1.32 -4.75 -2.16
N ILE A 20 1.86 -3.77 -2.88
CA ILE A 20 1.77 -2.36 -2.51
C ILE A 20 0.31 -1.91 -2.55
N ARG A 21 -0.42 -2.27 -3.61
CA ARG A 21 -1.84 -1.91 -3.74
C ARG A 21 -2.70 -2.55 -2.65
N ALA A 22 -2.41 -3.78 -2.27
CA ALA A 22 -3.14 -4.44 -1.18
C ALA A 22 -2.98 -3.68 0.14
N SER A 23 -1.79 -3.17 0.43
CA SER A 23 -1.55 -2.34 1.61
C SER A 23 -2.28 -1.01 1.53
N ALA A 24 -2.27 -0.37 0.37
CA ALA A 24 -3.00 0.88 0.14
C ALA A 24 -4.50 0.69 0.34
N LEU A 25 -5.05 -0.40 -0.16
CA LEU A 25 -6.45 -0.74 0.00
C LEU A 25 -6.83 -0.88 1.48
N GLN A 26 -6.02 -1.58 2.26
CA GLN A 26 -6.27 -1.73 3.69
C GLN A 26 -6.22 -0.39 4.41
N PHE A 27 -5.28 0.46 4.07
CA PHE A 27 -5.18 1.80 4.63
C PHE A 27 -6.45 2.61 4.36
N VAL A 28 -6.93 2.61 3.13
CA VAL A 28 -8.14 3.36 2.73
C VAL A 28 -9.37 2.78 3.44
N ARG A 29 -9.47 1.46 3.56
CA ARG A 29 -10.55 0.81 4.30
C ARG A 29 -10.56 1.25 5.77
N LYS A 30 -9.40 1.31 6.39
CA LYS A 30 -9.28 1.73 7.78
C LYS A 30 -9.69 3.18 7.96
N LEU A 31 -9.20 4.07 7.11
CA LEU A 31 -9.53 5.50 7.19
C LEU A 31 -10.99 5.76 6.95
N SER A 32 -11.57 5.12 5.95
CA SER A 32 -12.98 5.35 5.57
C SER A 32 -13.98 4.62 6.45
N GLY A 33 -13.50 3.61 7.20
CA GLY A 33 -14.37 2.79 8.02
C GLY A 33 -15.25 1.84 7.23
N THR A 34 -14.95 1.60 5.96
CA THR A 34 -15.72 0.70 5.12
C THR A 34 -14.83 -0.25 4.33
N THR A 35 -15.27 -1.50 4.20
CA THR A 35 -14.61 -2.49 3.37
C THR A 35 -14.98 -2.33 1.91
N LYS A 36 -16.21 -1.91 1.66
CA LYS A 36 -16.75 -1.74 0.32
C LYS A 36 -17.55 -0.45 0.29
N PRO A 37 -17.14 0.53 -0.53
CA PRO A 37 -17.82 1.82 -0.58
C PRO A 37 -19.23 1.72 -1.17
N SER A 38 -20.10 2.65 -0.75
CA SER A 38 -21.38 2.84 -1.42
C SER A 38 -21.14 3.34 -2.84
N LYS A 39 -22.15 3.22 -3.69
CA LYS A 39 -22.03 3.66 -5.07
C LYS A 39 -21.67 5.13 -5.18
N ALA A 40 -22.19 5.96 -4.28
CA ALA A 40 -21.89 7.39 -4.26
C ALA A 40 -20.44 7.71 -3.94
N ASN A 41 -19.76 6.82 -3.19
CA ASN A 41 -18.38 7.02 -2.74
C ASN A 41 -17.36 6.16 -3.49
N GLU A 42 -17.81 5.34 -4.42
CA GLU A 42 -16.96 4.37 -5.10
C GLU A 42 -15.81 5.04 -5.86
N ALA A 43 -16.10 6.09 -6.60
CA ALA A 43 -15.07 6.79 -7.36
C ALA A 43 -14.01 7.41 -6.45
N ALA A 44 -14.42 8.07 -5.38
CA ALA A 44 -13.49 8.69 -4.43
C ALA A 44 -12.64 7.63 -3.71
N PHE A 45 -13.27 6.52 -3.32
CA PHE A 45 -12.59 5.42 -2.65
C PHE A 45 -11.51 4.80 -3.55
N ASN A 46 -11.89 4.48 -4.79
CA ASN A 46 -10.96 3.86 -5.74
C ASN A 46 -9.83 4.81 -6.12
N GLN A 47 -10.13 6.10 -6.28
CA GLN A 47 -9.10 7.10 -6.56
C GLN A 47 -8.11 7.19 -5.40
N ALA A 48 -8.59 7.15 -4.16
CA ALA A 48 -7.72 7.16 -2.99
C ALA A 48 -6.79 5.95 -2.96
N VAL A 49 -7.31 4.76 -3.29
CA VAL A 49 -6.48 3.54 -3.36
C VAL A 49 -5.39 3.71 -4.40
N ASP A 50 -5.73 4.22 -5.58
CA ASP A 50 -4.76 4.43 -6.65
C ASP A 50 -3.69 5.47 -6.26
N ASP A 51 -4.10 6.56 -5.65
CA ASP A 51 -3.19 7.64 -5.24
C ASP A 51 -2.23 7.16 -4.13
N VAL A 52 -2.75 6.47 -3.14
CA VAL A 52 -1.93 5.93 -2.04
C VAL A 52 -0.96 4.88 -2.58
N THR A 53 -1.41 4.04 -3.52
CA THR A 53 -0.56 3.05 -4.16
C THR A 53 0.61 3.72 -4.88
N ALA A 54 0.33 4.77 -5.64
CA ALA A 54 1.36 5.49 -6.40
C ALA A 54 2.40 6.14 -5.46
N ILE A 55 1.93 6.77 -4.38
CA ILE A 55 2.81 7.39 -3.40
C ILE A 55 3.68 6.34 -2.69
N ALA A 56 3.07 5.25 -2.27
CA ALA A 56 3.78 4.17 -1.58
C ALA A 56 4.84 3.53 -2.48
N HIS A 57 4.52 3.35 -3.75
CA HIS A 57 5.45 2.79 -4.74
C HIS A 57 6.68 3.70 -4.89
N ARG A 58 6.45 5.01 -5.02
CA ARG A 58 7.54 5.98 -5.12
C ARG A 58 8.41 6.00 -3.87
N LEU A 59 7.79 5.93 -2.70
CA LEU A 59 8.51 5.89 -1.44
C LEU A 59 9.45 4.69 -1.39
N ILE A 60 8.92 3.50 -1.66
CA ILE A 60 9.68 2.25 -1.60
C ILE A 60 10.86 2.29 -2.58
N ASP A 61 10.62 2.77 -3.81
CA ASP A 61 11.66 2.86 -4.83
C ASP A 61 12.72 3.91 -4.51
N SER A 62 12.37 4.91 -3.71
CA SER A 62 13.25 6.03 -3.39
C SER A 62 14.08 5.81 -2.12
N LEU A 63 13.74 4.83 -1.31
CA LEU A 63 14.44 4.59 -0.05
C LEU A 63 15.85 4.09 -0.30
N VAL A 64 16.80 4.66 0.44
CA VAL A 64 18.21 4.29 0.39
C VAL A 64 18.58 3.68 1.72
N THR A 65 19.24 2.52 1.69
CA THR A 65 19.65 1.83 2.91
C THR A 65 20.97 1.12 2.69
N ALA A 66 21.78 1.05 3.74
CA ALA A 66 22.99 0.24 3.77
C ALA A 66 22.74 -1.17 4.26
N ALA A 67 21.55 -1.43 4.78
CA ALA A 67 21.18 -2.76 5.29
C ALA A 67 21.01 -3.75 4.13
N PRO A 68 21.39 -5.03 4.31
CA PRO A 68 21.16 -6.03 3.26
C PRO A 68 19.66 -6.28 3.09
N PRO A 69 19.24 -6.69 1.88
CA PRO A 69 17.84 -7.02 1.64
C PRO A 69 17.36 -8.17 2.53
N ARG A 70 16.09 -8.11 2.92
CA ARG A 70 15.44 -9.18 3.69
C ARG A 70 14.94 -10.26 2.75
N ASN A 71 14.95 -11.49 3.24
CA ASN A 71 14.31 -12.60 2.52
C ASN A 71 12.79 -12.54 2.73
N ARG A 72 12.09 -12.92 1.69
CA ARG A 72 10.63 -12.94 1.71
C ARG A 72 10.09 -14.24 2.27
#